data_9d8b0a103894bfc5ebc7d7b7762b51ef
#
_entry.id   9d8b0a103894bfc5ebc7d7b7762b51ef
#
_cell.length_a   1.000
_cell.length_b   1.000
_cell.length_c   1.000
_cell.angle_alpha   90.00
_cell.angle_beta   90.00
_cell.angle_gamma   90.00
#
_symmetry.space_group_name_H-M   'P 1'
#
loop_
_entity.id
_entity.type
_entity.pdbx_description
1 polymer ?
#
loop_
_entity_poly.entity_id
_entity_poly.type
_entity_poly.pdbx_seq_one_letter_code
_entity_poly.pdbx_strand_id
1 'polypeptide(L)'
;EFGGSDQLKIVDMPAGEPGDGQVRIAHKACGLNYIDVYQRTGLYPLPLPQALGMEAAGVIEAVGAGVTHVKVGDRVAYASMPPGSYCERRVMPAAQVCPLPDEISFEQGAAMMLQGMTVQYLFHRTTPLRKGDTVLFHAAAGGVGLIACQWAKSEGITLIGTAGSDEKCQLALDHGATHCINYMSENFEEK
;
A
#
# COMPACT_ATOMS: atom_id res chain seq x y z
N GLU A 1 17.74 -11.69 12.08
CA GLU A 1 18.68 -11.53 10.94
C GLU A 1 17.90 -11.13 9.68
N PHE A 2 18.60 -10.50 8.72
CA PHE A 2 18.08 -10.33 7.37
C PHE A 2 18.21 -11.64 6.59
N GLY A 3 17.31 -11.91 5.62
CA GLY A 3 17.41 -13.12 4.81
C GLY A 3 16.13 -13.56 4.12
N GLY A 4 15.99 -14.86 3.95
CA GLY A 4 14.83 -15.49 3.33
C GLY A 4 13.60 -15.52 4.24
N SER A 5 12.54 -16.17 3.79
CA SER A 5 11.29 -16.33 4.57
C SER A 5 11.48 -17.16 5.84
N ASP A 6 12.52 -17.98 5.91
CA ASP A 6 12.94 -18.75 7.08
C ASP A 6 13.37 -17.89 8.28
N GLN A 7 13.69 -16.63 8.05
CA GLN A 7 14.02 -15.66 9.11
C GLN A 7 12.78 -15.11 9.82
N LEU A 8 11.60 -15.28 9.26
CA LEU A 8 10.36 -14.86 9.88
C LEU A 8 9.95 -15.80 10.99
N LYS A 9 9.61 -15.25 12.16
CA LYS A 9 9.14 -16.00 13.32
C LYS A 9 7.85 -15.42 13.84
N ILE A 10 6.88 -16.28 14.13
CA ILE A 10 5.68 -15.88 14.84
C ILE A 10 6.04 -15.82 16.33
N VAL A 11 5.70 -14.73 16.98
CA VAL A 11 5.96 -14.51 18.39
C VAL A 11 4.71 -13.98 19.09
N ASP A 12 4.45 -14.42 20.30
CA ASP A 12 3.39 -13.87 21.13
C ASP A 12 3.91 -12.64 21.86
N MET A 13 3.21 -11.52 21.69
CA MET A 13 3.54 -10.27 22.34
C MET A 13 2.25 -9.58 22.83
N PRO A 14 2.26 -8.94 24.01
CA PRO A 14 1.12 -8.13 24.44
C PRO A 14 0.94 -6.94 23.48
N ALA A 15 -0.29 -6.70 23.07
CA ALA A 15 -0.61 -5.58 22.17
C ALA A 15 -0.38 -4.20 22.83
N GLY A 16 -0.42 -4.13 24.15
CA GLY A 16 -0.31 -2.90 24.92
C GLY A 16 -1.62 -2.08 24.94
N GLU A 17 -1.62 -1.03 25.77
CA GLU A 17 -2.70 -0.06 25.84
C GLU A 17 -2.31 1.21 25.09
N PRO A 18 -3.25 1.89 24.39
CA PRO A 18 -2.95 3.12 23.69
C PRO A 18 -2.71 4.27 24.68
N GLY A 19 -1.58 4.95 24.51
CA GLY A 19 -1.29 6.19 25.19
C GLY A 19 -1.98 7.39 24.53
N ASP A 20 -1.64 8.61 24.99
CA ASP A 20 -2.19 9.85 24.46
C ASP A 20 -1.99 9.95 22.95
N GLY A 21 -3.04 10.27 22.19
CA GLY A 21 -3.01 10.38 20.74
C GLY A 21 -2.89 9.06 19.98
N GLN A 22 -2.99 7.91 20.66
CA GLN A 22 -2.87 6.59 20.06
C GLN A 22 -4.21 5.83 20.02
N VAL A 23 -4.27 4.82 19.15
CA VAL A 23 -5.36 3.85 19.09
C VAL A 23 -4.81 2.44 19.11
N ARG A 24 -5.62 1.48 19.60
CA ARG A 24 -5.38 0.06 19.39
C ARG A 24 -6.37 -0.46 18.35
N ILE A 25 -5.86 -1.13 17.33
CA ILE A 25 -6.62 -1.69 16.21
C ILE A 25 -6.56 -3.22 16.29
N ALA A 26 -7.71 -3.89 16.20
CA ALA A 26 -7.82 -5.29 15.86
C ALA A 26 -7.82 -5.44 14.33
N HIS A 27 -6.77 -5.98 13.77
CA HIS A 27 -6.65 -6.17 12.33
C HIS A 27 -7.65 -7.24 11.85
N LYS A 28 -8.23 -7.00 10.68
CA LYS A 28 -9.08 -7.95 9.95
C LYS A 28 -8.42 -8.41 8.66
N ALA A 29 -7.58 -7.56 8.10
CA ALA A 29 -6.74 -7.85 6.93
C ALA A 29 -5.45 -7.06 6.99
N CYS A 30 -4.36 -7.65 6.49
CA CYS A 30 -3.05 -7.01 6.33
C CYS A 30 -2.66 -7.09 4.85
N GLY A 31 -2.18 -5.98 4.28
CA GLY A 31 -1.66 -5.96 2.93
C GLY A 31 -0.22 -6.44 2.87
N LEU A 32 0.12 -7.17 1.81
CA LEU A 32 1.47 -7.62 1.53
C LEU A 32 2.05 -6.79 0.39
N ASN A 33 3.22 -6.22 0.63
CA ASN A 33 3.88 -5.34 -0.33
C ASN A 33 5.33 -5.77 -0.57
N TYR A 34 5.86 -5.44 -1.74
CA TYR A 34 7.23 -5.81 -2.10
C TYR A 34 8.28 -5.14 -1.20
N ILE A 35 7.96 -3.99 -0.59
CA ILE A 35 8.81 -3.33 0.40
C ILE A 35 9.06 -4.21 1.63
N ASP A 36 8.11 -5.05 2.02
CA ASP A 36 8.25 -5.98 3.15
C ASP A 36 9.35 -7.01 2.86
N VAL A 37 9.48 -7.41 1.58
CA VAL A 37 10.59 -8.28 1.12
C VAL A 37 11.92 -7.51 1.19
N TYR A 38 11.96 -6.25 0.75
CA TYR A 38 13.18 -5.43 0.82
C TYR A 38 13.63 -5.21 2.27
N GLN A 39 12.70 -4.98 3.19
CA GLN A 39 12.99 -4.86 4.61
C GLN A 39 13.49 -6.17 5.21
N ARG A 40 12.84 -7.30 4.87
CA ARG A 40 13.24 -8.62 5.33
C ARG A 40 14.65 -9.01 4.84
N THR A 41 14.97 -8.74 3.59
CA THR A 41 16.27 -9.10 3.00
C THR A 41 17.39 -8.13 3.37
N GLY A 42 17.06 -6.98 3.97
CA GLY A 42 18.04 -5.96 4.33
C GLY A 42 18.40 -4.99 3.20
N LEU A 43 17.71 -5.05 2.05
CA LEU A 43 17.88 -4.03 1.00
C LEU A 43 17.45 -2.66 1.51
N TYR A 44 16.38 -2.60 2.32
CA TYR A 44 15.99 -1.44 3.11
C TYR A 44 16.14 -1.79 4.59
N PRO A 45 17.35 -1.59 5.16
CA PRO A 45 17.65 -2.10 6.48
C PRO A 45 16.82 -1.41 7.57
N LEU A 46 16.33 -2.20 8.50
CA LEU A 46 15.65 -1.75 9.71
C LEU A 46 16.41 -2.24 10.94
N PRO A 47 16.31 -1.54 12.08
CA PRO A 47 16.81 -2.07 13.36
C PRO A 47 16.13 -3.41 13.69
N LEU A 48 16.92 -4.43 14.02
CA LEU A 48 16.41 -5.76 14.36
C LEU A 48 16.43 -5.99 15.88
N PRO A 49 15.49 -6.77 16.46
CA PRO A 49 14.36 -7.41 15.79
C PRO A 49 13.25 -6.41 15.41
N GLN A 50 12.58 -6.63 14.26
CA GLN A 50 11.53 -5.75 13.75
C GLN A 50 10.35 -6.56 13.22
N ALA A 51 9.15 -6.15 13.58
CA ALA A 51 7.93 -6.64 12.95
C ALA A 51 7.81 -6.09 11.52
N LEU A 52 7.25 -6.87 10.60
CA LEU A 52 7.03 -6.47 9.20
C LEU A 52 5.58 -6.04 8.95
N GLY A 53 5.34 -5.59 7.72
CA GLY A 53 4.04 -5.14 7.25
C GLY A 53 3.85 -3.65 7.40
N MET A 54 3.37 -3.03 6.32
CA MET A 54 3.21 -1.57 6.22
C MET A 54 1.76 -1.14 6.30
N GLU A 55 0.80 -1.99 5.92
CA GLU A 55 -0.61 -1.63 5.82
C GLU A 55 -1.54 -2.70 6.39
N ALA A 56 -2.68 -2.25 6.88
CA ALA A 56 -3.76 -3.11 7.36
C ALA A 56 -5.09 -2.34 7.40
N ALA A 57 -6.16 -3.10 7.55
CA ALA A 57 -7.48 -2.60 7.89
C ALA A 57 -8.06 -3.41 9.06
N GLY A 58 -8.87 -2.76 9.88
CA GLY A 58 -9.42 -3.39 11.07
C GLY A 58 -10.41 -2.49 11.81
N VAL A 59 -10.63 -2.82 13.07
CA VAL A 59 -11.57 -2.11 13.95
C VAL A 59 -10.83 -1.54 15.15
N ILE A 60 -11.15 -0.31 15.52
CA ILE A 60 -10.62 0.33 16.74
C ILE A 60 -11.15 -0.41 17.96
N GLU A 61 -10.28 -0.97 18.79
CA GLU A 61 -10.62 -1.62 20.07
C GLU A 61 -10.50 -0.66 21.27
N ALA A 62 -9.54 0.27 21.20
CA ALA A 62 -9.31 1.24 22.28
C ALA A 62 -8.74 2.54 21.72
N VAL A 63 -8.99 3.64 22.40
CA VAL A 63 -8.49 4.98 22.08
C VAL A 63 -7.84 5.60 23.30
N GLY A 64 -6.68 6.24 23.10
CA GLY A 64 -6.00 7.01 24.13
C GLY A 64 -6.57 8.43 24.27
N ALA A 65 -6.11 9.16 25.27
CA ALA A 65 -6.55 10.52 25.49
C ALA A 65 -6.22 11.43 24.28
N GLY A 66 -7.07 12.43 24.06
CA GLY A 66 -6.89 13.41 22.97
C GLY A 66 -7.26 12.94 21.57
N VAL A 67 -7.65 11.69 21.38
CA VAL A 67 -8.16 11.19 20.08
C VAL A 67 -9.61 11.61 19.88
N THR A 68 -9.90 12.34 18.81
CA THR A 68 -11.25 12.90 18.55
C THR A 68 -11.84 12.53 17.21
N HIS A 69 -11.04 12.07 16.24
CA HIS A 69 -11.50 11.82 14.87
C HIS A 69 -11.91 10.37 14.61
N VAL A 70 -11.60 9.47 15.55
CA VAL A 70 -12.05 8.05 15.54
C VAL A 70 -12.43 7.63 16.96
N LYS A 71 -13.27 6.59 17.09
CA LYS A 71 -13.74 5.99 18.33
C LYS A 71 -13.72 4.48 18.29
N VAL A 72 -13.89 3.84 19.44
CA VAL A 72 -14.05 2.38 19.54
C VAL A 72 -15.20 1.91 18.67
N GLY A 73 -14.96 0.85 17.92
CA GLY A 73 -15.90 0.27 16.97
C GLY A 73 -15.76 0.82 15.54
N ASP A 74 -15.05 1.91 15.31
CA ASP A 74 -14.85 2.45 13.96
C ASP A 74 -14.01 1.49 13.12
N ARG A 75 -14.41 1.35 11.86
CA ARG A 75 -13.65 0.67 10.82
C ARG A 75 -12.57 1.62 10.30
N VAL A 76 -11.34 1.13 10.20
CA VAL A 76 -10.21 1.96 9.76
C VAL A 76 -9.26 1.18 8.86
N ALA A 77 -8.50 1.90 8.05
CA ALA A 77 -7.38 1.39 7.30
C ALA A 77 -6.19 2.35 7.42
N TYR A 78 -4.98 1.84 7.21
CA TYR A 78 -3.77 2.65 7.24
C TYR A 78 -2.66 2.05 6.40
N ALA A 79 -1.70 2.89 5.99
CA ALA A 79 -0.37 2.47 5.59
C ALA A 79 0.64 3.46 6.16
N SER A 80 1.57 2.98 6.98
CA SER A 80 2.48 3.86 7.73
C SER A 80 3.77 3.18 8.18
N MET A 81 4.78 4.01 8.45
CA MET A 81 5.97 3.65 9.22
C MET A 81 5.78 3.95 10.72
N PRO A 82 6.50 3.25 11.60
CA PRO A 82 7.33 2.06 11.35
C PRO A 82 6.48 0.86 10.94
N PRO A 83 7.06 -0.18 10.29
CA PRO A 83 6.33 -1.39 9.95
C PRO A 83 5.86 -2.14 11.20
N GLY A 84 4.95 -3.10 11.04
CA GLY A 84 4.39 -3.87 12.16
C GLY A 84 2.91 -4.20 11.99
N SER A 85 2.40 -4.24 10.74
CA SER A 85 1.00 -4.62 10.51
C SER A 85 0.77 -6.13 10.51
N TYR A 86 1.82 -6.95 10.43
CA TYR A 86 1.69 -8.41 10.49
C TYR A 86 1.48 -8.90 11.92
N CYS A 87 0.38 -8.50 12.51
CA CYS A 87 -0.05 -8.87 13.86
C CYS A 87 -1.57 -8.81 13.97
N GLU A 88 -2.13 -9.43 14.98
CA GLU A 88 -3.57 -9.40 15.23
C GLU A 88 -4.04 -8.05 15.78
N ARG A 89 -3.19 -7.40 16.58
CA ARG A 89 -3.48 -6.13 17.26
C ARG A 89 -2.27 -5.22 17.24
N ARG A 90 -2.52 -3.94 17.04
CA ARG A 90 -1.46 -2.93 17.01
C ARG A 90 -1.89 -1.65 17.72
N VAL A 91 -0.99 -1.11 18.54
CA VAL A 91 -1.08 0.28 19.02
C VAL A 91 -0.28 1.18 18.10
N MET A 92 -0.89 2.28 17.66
CA MET A 92 -0.24 3.23 16.75
C MET A 92 -0.82 4.64 16.90
N PRO A 93 -0.15 5.69 16.37
CA PRO A 93 -0.69 7.04 16.36
C PRO A 93 -2.04 7.12 15.63
N ALA A 94 -3.05 7.68 16.27
CA ALA A 94 -4.39 7.85 15.69
C ALA A 94 -4.37 8.72 14.42
N ALA A 95 -3.47 9.69 14.33
CA ALA A 95 -3.32 10.55 13.16
C ALA A 95 -2.92 9.80 11.88
N GLN A 96 -2.50 8.55 11.97
CA GLN A 96 -2.10 7.72 10.81
C GLN A 96 -3.21 6.79 10.31
N VAL A 97 -4.36 6.77 10.96
CA VAL A 97 -5.48 5.93 10.54
C VAL A 97 -6.54 6.75 9.81
N CYS A 98 -7.14 6.14 8.79
CA CYS A 98 -8.24 6.70 8.01
C CYS A 98 -9.51 5.91 8.28
N PRO A 99 -10.68 6.54 8.51
CA PRO A 99 -11.96 5.86 8.53
C PRO A 99 -12.18 5.08 7.22
N LEU A 100 -12.63 3.83 7.34
CA LEU A 100 -12.93 2.97 6.20
C LEU A 100 -14.44 2.93 5.98
N PRO A 101 -14.95 3.40 4.82
CA PRO A 101 -16.37 3.33 4.48
C PRO A 101 -16.94 1.91 4.54
N ASP A 102 -18.22 1.78 4.82
CA ASP A 102 -18.87 0.47 4.99
C ASP A 102 -18.90 -0.35 3.68
N GLU A 103 -18.92 0.33 2.55
CA GLU A 103 -18.93 -0.27 1.21
C GLU A 103 -17.58 -0.90 0.83
N ILE A 104 -16.48 -0.54 1.53
CA ILE A 104 -15.14 -1.08 1.27
C ILE A 104 -14.87 -2.18 2.29
N SER A 105 -14.56 -3.40 1.81
CA SER A 105 -14.20 -4.49 2.71
C SER A 105 -12.84 -4.25 3.42
N PHE A 106 -12.56 -4.97 4.49
CA PHE A 106 -11.26 -4.86 5.17
C PHE A 106 -10.11 -5.32 4.26
N GLU A 107 -10.34 -6.34 3.43
CA GLU A 107 -9.38 -6.83 2.45
C GLU A 107 -9.06 -5.77 1.41
N GLN A 108 -10.09 -5.10 0.87
CA GLN A 108 -9.90 -3.98 -0.05
C GLN A 108 -9.16 -2.82 0.63
N GLY A 109 -9.57 -2.45 1.86
CA GLY A 109 -8.91 -1.42 2.65
C GLY A 109 -7.43 -1.71 2.89
N ALA A 110 -7.11 -2.96 3.27
CA ALA A 110 -5.73 -3.39 3.51
C ALA A 110 -4.88 -3.50 2.23
N ALA A 111 -5.49 -3.73 1.07
CA ALA A 111 -4.76 -3.90 -0.20
C ALA A 111 -4.56 -2.59 -0.97
N MET A 112 -5.29 -1.52 -0.61
CA MET A 112 -5.28 -0.29 -1.39
C MET A 112 -4.49 0.86 -0.77
N MET A 113 -4.27 0.86 0.56
CA MET A 113 -3.74 2.05 1.22
C MET A 113 -2.34 2.41 0.78
N LEU A 114 -1.37 1.50 0.85
CA LEU A 114 0.01 1.78 0.45
C LEU A 114 0.10 2.10 -1.04
N GLN A 115 -0.52 1.27 -1.86
CA GLN A 115 -0.43 1.37 -3.31
C GLN A 115 -1.23 2.57 -3.84
N GLY A 116 -2.44 2.80 -3.33
CA GLY A 116 -3.29 3.92 -3.71
C GLY A 116 -2.71 5.26 -3.28
N MET A 117 -2.18 5.38 -2.04
CA MET A 117 -1.50 6.58 -1.61
C MET A 117 -0.23 6.85 -2.43
N THR A 118 0.46 5.79 -2.90
CA THR A 118 1.60 5.93 -3.80
C THR A 118 1.18 6.57 -5.11
N VAL A 119 0.13 6.09 -5.76
CA VAL A 119 -0.40 6.71 -6.98
C VAL A 119 -0.83 8.14 -6.72
N GLN A 120 -1.53 8.40 -5.61
CA GLN A 120 -2.02 9.72 -5.25
C GLN A 120 -0.87 10.73 -5.18
N TYR A 121 0.22 10.43 -4.45
CA TYR A 121 1.29 11.41 -4.34
C TYR A 121 2.10 11.54 -5.64
N LEU A 122 2.27 10.46 -6.41
CA LEU A 122 2.94 10.53 -7.71
C LEU A 122 2.18 11.44 -8.68
N PHE A 123 0.86 11.27 -8.78
CA PHE A 123 0.03 12.00 -9.75
C PHE A 123 -0.30 13.43 -9.32
N HIS A 124 -0.37 13.71 -8.00
CA HIS A 124 -0.88 15.00 -7.52
C HIS A 124 0.12 15.82 -6.70
N ARG A 125 1.24 15.23 -6.24
CA ARG A 125 2.21 15.92 -5.38
C ARG A 125 3.60 15.99 -5.99
N THR A 126 4.09 14.90 -6.55
CA THR A 126 5.44 14.84 -7.14
C THR A 126 5.44 15.54 -8.50
N THR A 127 4.56 15.12 -9.38
CA THR A 127 4.35 15.74 -10.71
C THR A 127 2.85 15.85 -10.92
N PRO A 128 2.23 16.99 -10.56
CA PRO A 128 0.78 17.15 -10.70
C PRO A 128 0.34 16.97 -12.14
N LEU A 129 -0.26 15.83 -12.45
CA LEU A 129 -0.79 15.48 -13.76
C LEU A 129 -2.18 16.11 -13.95
N ARG A 130 -2.52 16.41 -15.20
CA ARG A 130 -3.80 16.98 -15.62
C ARG A 130 -4.38 16.17 -16.76
N LYS A 131 -5.67 16.30 -16.98
CA LYS A 131 -6.33 15.75 -18.15
C LYS A 131 -5.59 16.13 -19.44
N GLY A 132 -5.26 15.13 -20.25
CA GLY A 132 -4.52 15.28 -21.52
C GLY A 132 -3.01 15.12 -21.38
N ASP A 133 -2.46 15.08 -20.16
CA ASP A 133 -1.04 14.77 -19.96
C ASP A 133 -0.73 13.32 -20.32
N THR A 134 0.53 13.07 -20.66
CA THR A 134 1.05 11.73 -20.92
C THR A 134 2.09 11.35 -19.88
N VAL A 135 2.00 10.17 -19.33
CA VAL A 135 2.95 9.63 -18.35
C VAL A 135 3.46 8.25 -18.76
N LEU A 136 4.76 8.02 -18.64
CA LEU A 136 5.36 6.71 -18.72
C LEU A 136 5.39 6.07 -17.32
N PHE A 137 4.84 4.87 -17.20
CA PHE A 137 4.75 4.17 -15.91
C PHE A 137 5.36 2.76 -16.01
N HIS A 138 6.49 2.55 -15.33
CA HIS A 138 7.15 1.26 -15.28
C HIS A 138 6.41 0.26 -14.39
N ALA A 139 6.50 -1.04 -14.71
CA ALA A 139 5.81 -2.12 -14.00
C ALA A 139 4.29 -1.90 -13.92
N ALA A 140 3.68 -1.49 -15.03
CA ALA A 140 2.27 -1.10 -15.09
C ALA A 140 1.28 -2.23 -14.73
N ALA A 141 1.68 -3.49 -14.81
CA ALA A 141 0.90 -4.64 -14.35
C ALA A 141 1.16 -5.04 -12.88
N GLY A 142 1.97 -4.28 -12.14
CA GLY A 142 2.16 -4.45 -10.70
C GLY A 142 1.04 -3.82 -9.89
N GLY A 143 1.01 -4.06 -8.57
CA GLY A 143 -0.06 -3.55 -7.71
C GLY A 143 -0.25 -2.03 -7.78
N VAL A 144 0.82 -1.24 -7.69
CA VAL A 144 0.76 0.22 -7.88
C VAL A 144 0.37 0.56 -9.31
N GLY A 145 0.93 -0.17 -10.31
CA GLY A 145 0.71 0.09 -11.72
C GLY A 145 -0.76 -0.09 -12.13
N LEU A 146 -1.42 -1.14 -11.66
CA LEU A 146 -2.84 -1.38 -11.98
C LEU A 146 -3.75 -0.29 -11.42
N ILE A 147 -3.47 0.21 -10.22
CA ILE A 147 -4.19 1.36 -9.65
C ILE A 147 -3.89 2.62 -10.47
N ALA A 148 -2.62 2.84 -10.86
CA ALA A 148 -2.24 3.98 -11.68
C ALA A 148 -2.94 3.97 -13.05
N CYS A 149 -3.08 2.80 -13.70
CA CYS A 149 -3.80 2.67 -14.96
C CYS A 149 -5.28 3.07 -14.83
N GLN A 150 -5.96 2.58 -13.79
CA GLN A 150 -7.36 2.91 -13.52
C GLN A 150 -7.53 4.40 -13.19
N TRP A 151 -6.65 4.95 -12.39
CA TRP A 151 -6.69 6.35 -11.98
C TRP A 151 -6.42 7.28 -13.15
N ALA A 152 -5.37 7.01 -13.94
CA ALA A 152 -5.07 7.76 -15.16
C ALA A 152 -6.26 7.79 -16.12
N LYS A 153 -6.89 6.63 -16.36
CA LYS A 153 -8.10 6.54 -17.20
C LYS A 153 -9.23 7.40 -16.66
N SER A 154 -9.47 7.40 -15.35
CA SER A 154 -10.55 8.17 -14.73
C SER A 154 -10.33 9.69 -14.83
N GLU A 155 -9.07 10.14 -14.82
CA GLU A 155 -8.71 11.57 -14.92
C GLU A 155 -8.42 12.03 -16.35
N GLY A 156 -8.48 11.10 -17.33
CA GLY A 156 -8.22 11.42 -18.73
C GLY A 156 -6.75 11.68 -19.03
N ILE A 157 -5.86 11.00 -18.31
CA ILE A 157 -4.41 11.01 -18.49
C ILE A 157 -4.04 9.84 -19.42
N THR A 158 -3.16 10.07 -20.37
CA THR A 158 -2.59 9.02 -21.22
C THR A 158 -1.48 8.30 -20.47
N LEU A 159 -1.71 7.04 -20.07
CA LEU A 159 -0.69 6.24 -19.41
C LEU A 159 -0.10 5.24 -20.40
N ILE A 160 1.22 5.36 -20.62
CA ILE A 160 2.03 4.40 -21.35
C ILE A 160 2.72 3.50 -20.33
N GLY A 161 2.34 2.22 -20.28
CA GLY A 161 2.92 1.26 -19.35
C GLY A 161 4.12 0.53 -19.93
N THR A 162 4.96 -0.03 -19.06
CA THR A 162 5.91 -1.08 -19.46
C THR A 162 5.71 -2.31 -18.59
N ALA A 163 5.88 -3.50 -19.18
CA ALA A 163 5.76 -4.77 -18.48
C ALA A 163 6.71 -5.82 -19.10
N GLY A 164 6.90 -6.96 -18.42
CA GLY A 164 7.87 -7.98 -18.81
C GLY A 164 7.26 -9.17 -19.56
N SER A 165 5.99 -9.10 -19.99
CA SER A 165 5.38 -10.09 -20.87
C SER A 165 4.12 -9.52 -21.53
N ASP A 166 3.67 -10.17 -22.60
CA ASP A 166 2.46 -9.76 -23.33
C ASP A 166 1.20 -9.89 -22.45
N GLU A 167 1.11 -10.94 -21.64
CA GLU A 167 -0.01 -11.12 -20.70
C GLU A 167 -0.07 -9.98 -19.66
N LYS A 168 1.09 -9.54 -19.17
CA LYS A 168 1.18 -8.39 -18.25
C LYS A 168 0.85 -7.08 -18.95
N CYS A 169 1.25 -6.91 -20.21
CA CYS A 169 0.84 -5.76 -21.00
C CYS A 169 -0.67 -5.74 -21.19
N GLN A 170 -1.28 -6.88 -21.54
CA GLN A 170 -2.73 -6.98 -21.69
C GLN A 170 -3.45 -6.66 -20.37
N LEU A 171 -2.94 -7.16 -19.23
CA LEU A 171 -3.49 -6.85 -17.92
C LEU A 171 -3.50 -5.33 -17.63
N ALA A 172 -2.41 -4.63 -17.96
CA ALA A 172 -2.34 -3.18 -17.80
C ALA A 172 -3.34 -2.45 -18.72
N LEU A 173 -3.49 -2.89 -19.96
CA LEU A 173 -4.47 -2.34 -20.92
C LEU A 173 -5.91 -2.54 -20.43
N ASP A 174 -6.24 -3.73 -19.95
CA ASP A 174 -7.56 -4.05 -19.41
C ASP A 174 -7.92 -3.16 -18.21
N HIS A 175 -6.91 -2.75 -17.43
CA HIS A 175 -7.06 -1.83 -16.30
C HIS A 175 -6.98 -0.34 -16.68
N GLY A 176 -6.78 -0.01 -17.95
CA GLY A 176 -6.93 1.37 -18.41
C GLY A 176 -5.65 2.05 -18.87
N ALA A 177 -4.54 1.35 -18.96
CA ALA A 177 -3.38 1.87 -19.68
C ALA A 177 -3.77 2.17 -21.13
N THR A 178 -3.28 3.26 -21.69
CA THR A 178 -3.53 3.62 -23.09
C THR A 178 -2.68 2.77 -24.02
N HIS A 179 -1.43 2.54 -23.63
CA HIS A 179 -0.48 1.65 -24.30
C HIS A 179 0.33 0.89 -23.26
N CYS A 180 0.86 -0.28 -23.64
CA CYS A 180 1.82 -0.99 -22.83
C CYS A 180 2.88 -1.64 -23.71
N ILE A 181 4.14 -1.49 -23.34
CA ILE A 181 5.31 -1.96 -24.07
C ILE A 181 5.91 -3.14 -23.34
N ASN A 182 6.08 -4.27 -24.01
CA ASN A 182 6.78 -5.42 -23.49
C ASN A 182 8.30 -5.22 -23.68
N TYR A 183 8.99 -4.80 -22.62
CA TYR A 183 10.43 -4.52 -22.67
C TYR A 183 11.31 -5.76 -22.88
N MET A 184 10.75 -6.97 -22.84
CA MET A 184 11.49 -8.20 -23.19
C MET A 184 11.58 -8.42 -24.71
N SER A 185 10.65 -7.86 -25.48
CA SER A 185 10.57 -8.00 -26.95
C SER A 185 10.69 -6.68 -27.70
N GLU A 186 10.56 -5.54 -27.00
CA GLU A 186 10.56 -4.22 -27.61
C GLU A 186 11.52 -3.28 -26.87
N ASN A 187 12.16 -2.36 -27.60
CA ASN A 187 12.92 -1.27 -27.00
C ASN A 187 11.99 -0.08 -26.73
N PHE A 188 11.67 0.17 -25.46
CA PHE A 188 10.74 1.25 -25.08
C PHE A 188 11.33 2.66 -25.24
N GLU A 189 12.67 2.80 -25.37
CA GLU A 189 13.33 4.09 -25.63
C GLU A 189 13.20 4.53 -27.10
N GLU A 190 12.90 3.58 -28.00
CA GLU A 190 12.74 3.85 -29.44
C GLU A 190 11.26 4.03 -29.87
N LYS A 191 10.34 3.83 -28.93
CA LYS A 191 8.88 3.94 -29.14
C LYS A 191 8.32 5.24 -28.57
#